data_0753db5540412bb20e512ba08af6da09
#
_entry.id   0753db5540412bb20e512ba08af6da09
#
_cell.length_a   1.000
_cell.length_b   1.000
_cell.length_c   1.000
_cell.angle_alpha   90.00
_cell.angle_beta   90.00
_cell.angle_gamma   90.00
#
_symmetry.space_group_name_H-M   'P 1'
#
loop_
_entity.id
_entity.type
_entity.pdbx_description
1 polymer ?
#
loop_
_entity_poly.entity_id
_entity_poly.type
_entity_poly.pdbx_seq_one_letter_code
_entity_poly.pdbx_strand_id
1 'polypeptide(L)'
;MKHTFPKSAKLCGQTSIDHLYAHGKRFVAWPMRITYLPTEDTTQVLIWVPKSLFKHAVDRNHLRRLMREAYRLNQGMLDDAHCHYLLAFNYIDKERQPYTVIEKAMRKALRRLTSAAYTTEAKADNENQV
;
A
#
# COMPACT_ATOMS: atom_id res chain seq x y z
N MET A 1 13.68 15.82 -5.98
CA MET A 1 12.32 15.43 -5.71
C MET A 1 12.02 15.37 -4.22
N LYS A 2 10.87 15.81 -3.83
CA LYS A 2 10.52 15.82 -2.42
C LYS A 2 9.75 14.57 -2.04
N HIS A 3 10.19 13.91 -0.99
CA HIS A 3 9.49 12.76 -0.46
C HIS A 3 8.44 13.25 0.51
N THR A 4 7.32 13.69 -0.02
CA THR A 4 6.24 14.18 0.81
C THR A 4 5.03 13.28 0.67
N PHE A 5 4.11 13.40 1.59
CA PHE A 5 2.86 12.66 1.55
C PHE A 5 1.73 13.68 1.60
N PRO A 6 1.46 14.34 0.47
CA PRO A 6 0.45 15.40 0.46
C PRO A 6 -0.94 14.86 0.70
N LYS A 7 -1.81 15.75 1.11
CA LYS A 7 -3.19 15.39 1.39
C LYS A 7 -3.85 14.75 0.17
N SER A 8 -3.48 15.21 -1.01
CA SER A 8 -4.05 14.68 -2.24
C SER A 8 -3.68 13.23 -2.49
N ALA A 9 -2.61 12.75 -1.87
CA ALA A 9 -2.19 11.36 -2.03
C ALA A 9 -2.91 10.43 -1.06
N LYS A 10 -3.65 11.00 -0.11
CA LYS A 10 -4.33 10.21 0.90
C LYS A 10 -5.67 9.73 0.35
N LEU A 11 -5.88 8.42 0.39
CA LEU A 11 -7.16 7.85 -0.04
C LEU A 11 -8.17 8.06 1.07
N CYS A 12 -9.14 8.88 0.81
CA CYS A 12 -10.22 9.13 1.75
C CYS A 12 -11.49 9.27 0.93
N GLY A 13 -12.61 9.09 1.51
CA GLY A 13 -13.83 9.06 0.75
C GLY A 13 -14.33 7.64 0.72
N GLN A 14 -15.47 7.44 1.36
CA GLN A 14 -16.00 6.12 1.57
C GLN A 14 -16.24 5.37 0.25
N THR A 15 -16.72 6.08 -0.75
CA THR A 15 -17.01 5.45 -2.04
C THR A 15 -15.76 4.89 -2.69
N SER A 16 -14.67 5.66 -2.67
CA SER A 16 -13.41 5.21 -3.26
C SER A 16 -12.83 4.02 -2.51
N ILE A 17 -12.94 4.05 -1.19
CA ILE A 17 -12.44 2.97 -0.37
C ILE A 17 -13.25 1.71 -0.61
N ASP A 18 -14.57 1.84 -0.66
CA ASP A 18 -15.44 0.70 -0.93
C ASP A 18 -15.16 0.10 -2.30
N HIS A 19 -14.94 0.96 -3.28
CA HIS A 19 -14.63 0.52 -4.63
C HIS A 19 -13.33 -0.27 -4.65
N LEU A 20 -12.32 0.22 -3.94
CA LEU A 20 -11.04 -0.46 -3.86
C LEU A 20 -11.18 -1.85 -3.26
N TYR A 21 -11.89 -1.96 -2.13
CA TYR A 21 -12.03 -3.25 -1.47
C TYR A 21 -12.93 -4.21 -2.26
N ALA A 22 -13.87 -3.69 -3.01
CA ALA A 22 -14.78 -4.52 -3.80
C ALA A 22 -14.12 -5.07 -5.06
N HIS A 23 -13.29 -4.27 -5.70
CA HIS A 23 -12.74 -4.62 -7.01
C HIS A 23 -11.23 -4.80 -7.03
N GLY A 24 -10.55 -4.43 -5.97
CA GLY A 24 -9.09 -4.54 -5.93
C GLY A 24 -8.62 -5.96 -5.68
N LYS A 25 -7.36 -6.18 -6.00
CA LYS A 25 -6.67 -7.43 -5.70
C LYS A 25 -5.85 -7.25 -4.44
N ARG A 26 -5.49 -8.35 -3.81
CA ARG A 26 -4.73 -8.29 -2.58
C ARG A 26 -3.61 -9.30 -2.55
N PHE A 27 -2.59 -8.97 -1.79
CA PHE A 27 -1.53 -9.91 -1.48
C PHE A 27 -0.95 -9.51 -0.11
N VAL A 28 -0.15 -10.40 0.44
CA VAL A 28 0.45 -10.19 1.75
C VAL A 28 1.93 -9.94 1.60
N ALA A 29 2.40 -8.85 2.22
CA ALA A 29 3.81 -8.60 2.43
C ALA A 29 3.95 -8.36 3.93
N TRP A 30 4.11 -9.45 4.66
CA TRP A 30 4.08 -9.40 6.12
C TRP A 30 4.97 -8.29 6.66
N PRO A 31 4.53 -7.47 7.61
CA PRO A 31 3.32 -7.63 8.43
C PRO A 31 2.09 -6.89 7.90
N MET A 32 2.01 -6.68 6.59
CA MET A 32 0.91 -5.92 5.99
C MET A 32 0.21 -6.73 4.92
N ARG A 33 -1.06 -6.42 4.72
CA ARG A 33 -1.81 -6.90 3.58
C ARG A 33 -2.07 -5.70 2.68
N ILE A 34 -1.81 -5.87 1.41
CA ILE A 34 -1.93 -4.78 0.44
C ILE A 34 -3.10 -5.07 -0.47
N THR A 35 -4.03 -4.11 -0.58
CA THR A 35 -5.12 -4.17 -1.54
C THR A 35 -4.83 -3.10 -2.58
N TYR A 36 -4.92 -3.43 -3.84
CA TYR A 36 -4.56 -2.50 -4.90
C TYR A 36 -5.52 -2.59 -6.07
N LEU A 37 -5.70 -1.46 -6.74
CA LEU A 37 -6.55 -1.37 -7.92
C LEU A 37 -5.93 -0.34 -8.85
N PRO A 38 -5.58 -0.72 -10.09
CA PRO A 38 -4.99 0.25 -11.00
C PRO A 38 -5.94 1.38 -11.29
N THR A 39 -5.41 2.57 -11.43
CA THR A 39 -6.21 3.75 -11.74
C THR A 39 -5.46 4.63 -12.72
N GLU A 40 -6.20 5.42 -13.47
CA GLU A 40 -5.60 6.38 -14.38
C GLU A 40 -5.34 7.71 -13.70
N ASP A 41 -5.88 7.86 -12.51
CA ASP A 41 -5.67 9.07 -11.72
C ASP A 41 -4.40 8.93 -10.90
N THR A 42 -4.11 9.94 -10.09
CA THR A 42 -2.96 9.87 -9.19
C THR A 42 -3.11 8.74 -8.20
N THR A 43 -1.97 8.18 -7.82
CA THR A 43 -1.94 7.15 -6.78
C THR A 43 -2.44 7.73 -5.46
N GLN A 44 -3.36 7.01 -4.82
CA GLN A 44 -3.85 7.39 -3.51
C GLN A 44 -3.69 6.22 -2.56
N VAL A 45 -3.42 6.51 -1.30
CA VAL A 45 -3.01 5.51 -0.32
C VAL A 45 -3.83 5.61 0.95
N LEU A 46 -4.30 4.47 1.42
CA LEU A 46 -4.95 4.34 2.71
C LEU A 46 -4.04 3.49 3.60
N ILE A 47 -3.75 3.98 4.79
CA ILE A 47 -2.94 3.24 5.75
C ILE A 47 -3.80 2.95 6.96
N TRP A 48 -3.93 1.69 7.30
CA TRP A 48 -4.86 1.25 8.32
C TRP A 48 -4.24 0.28 9.31
N VAL A 49 -4.45 0.54 10.60
CA VAL A 49 -4.05 -0.37 11.67
C VAL A 49 -5.32 -0.69 12.46
N PRO A 50 -5.80 -1.93 12.42
CA PRO A 50 -7.10 -2.26 13.04
C PRO A 50 -7.10 -2.11 14.55
N LYS A 51 -8.21 -1.63 15.06
CA LYS A 51 -8.42 -1.51 16.48
C LYS A 51 -8.43 -2.88 17.15
N SER A 52 -8.85 -3.90 16.42
CA SER A 52 -8.89 -5.25 16.93
C SER A 52 -7.50 -5.80 17.24
N LEU A 53 -6.48 -5.30 16.57
CA LEU A 53 -5.11 -5.74 16.82
C LEU A 53 -4.42 -4.93 17.90
N PHE A 54 -4.73 -3.63 17.97
CA PHE A 54 -4.09 -2.74 18.92
C PHE A 54 -5.14 -1.84 19.55
N LYS A 55 -5.46 -2.15 20.77
CA LYS A 55 -6.50 -1.47 21.52
C LYS A 55 -6.19 0.01 21.72
N HIS A 56 -4.94 0.32 21.97
CA HIS A 56 -4.55 1.70 22.29
C HIS A 56 -4.25 2.51 21.04
N ALA A 57 -4.83 3.70 20.99
CA ALA A 57 -4.63 4.58 19.85
C ALA A 57 -3.17 4.96 19.64
N VAL A 58 -2.42 5.04 20.74
CA VAL A 58 -1.00 5.37 20.65
C VAL A 58 -0.25 4.35 19.82
N ASP A 59 -0.54 3.07 20.03
CA ASP A 59 0.12 2.01 19.28
C ASP A 59 -0.27 2.06 17.80
N ARG A 60 -1.55 2.26 17.53
CA ARG A 60 -2.01 2.35 16.15
C ARG A 60 -1.41 3.55 15.43
N ASN A 61 -1.33 4.69 16.11
CA ASN A 61 -0.76 5.89 15.53
C ASN A 61 0.72 5.72 15.24
N HIS A 62 1.42 5.04 16.14
CA HIS A 62 2.84 4.77 15.96
C HIS A 62 3.07 3.91 14.70
N LEU A 63 2.31 2.85 14.54
CA LEU A 63 2.45 1.97 13.39
C LEU A 63 2.06 2.67 12.10
N ARG A 64 0.98 3.45 12.13
CA ARG A 64 0.58 4.20 10.95
C ARG A 64 1.67 5.16 10.52
N ARG A 65 2.35 5.78 11.49
CA ARG A 65 3.45 6.69 11.18
C ARG A 65 4.59 5.94 10.49
N LEU A 66 4.94 4.77 11.00
CA LEU A 66 6.01 3.97 10.41
C LEU A 66 5.64 3.53 8.99
N MET A 67 4.41 3.11 8.79
CA MET A 67 3.96 2.69 7.48
C MET A 67 3.94 3.85 6.49
N ARG A 68 3.49 5.00 6.95
CA ARG A 68 3.45 6.21 6.12
C ARG A 68 4.86 6.64 5.73
N GLU A 69 5.78 6.58 6.69
CA GLU A 69 7.16 6.95 6.42
C GLU A 69 7.80 5.99 5.41
N ALA A 70 7.55 4.70 5.57
CA ALA A 70 8.07 3.71 4.65
C ALA A 70 7.55 3.94 3.23
N TYR A 71 6.28 4.27 3.10
CA TYR A 71 5.71 4.55 1.80
C TYR A 71 6.30 5.83 1.22
N ARG A 72 6.38 6.87 2.04
CA ARG A 72 6.88 8.16 1.58
C ARG A 72 8.27 8.05 0.98
N LEU A 73 9.12 7.27 1.61
CA LEU A 73 10.51 7.13 1.18
C LEU A 73 10.66 6.23 -0.04
N ASN A 74 9.70 5.37 -0.30
CA ASN A 74 9.80 4.41 -1.39
C ASN A 74 8.82 4.65 -2.53
N GLN A 75 7.99 5.69 -2.44
CA GLN A 75 6.95 5.92 -3.45
C GLN A 75 7.54 6.21 -4.83
N GLY A 76 8.78 6.64 -4.89
CA GLY A 76 9.42 6.89 -6.16
C GLY A 76 9.48 5.68 -7.06
N MET A 77 9.41 4.49 -6.49
CA MET A 77 9.38 3.26 -7.29
C MET A 77 8.17 3.23 -8.21
N LEU A 78 7.02 3.67 -7.71
CA LEU A 78 5.82 3.74 -8.52
C LEU A 78 5.90 4.86 -9.55
N ASP A 79 6.44 6.00 -9.14
CA ASP A 79 6.59 7.14 -10.05
C ASP A 79 7.51 6.79 -11.21
N ASP A 80 8.62 6.13 -10.92
CA ASP A 80 9.58 5.75 -11.93
C ASP A 80 9.00 4.76 -12.93
N ALA A 81 8.11 3.91 -12.47
CA ALA A 81 7.47 2.91 -13.32
C ALA A 81 6.20 3.44 -13.97
N HIS A 82 5.83 4.70 -13.70
CA HIS A 82 4.62 5.32 -14.23
C HIS A 82 3.37 4.51 -13.88
N CYS A 83 3.35 3.96 -12.68
CA CYS A 83 2.22 3.17 -12.20
C CYS A 83 1.37 3.99 -11.26
N HIS A 84 0.05 3.91 -11.44
CA HIS A 84 -0.89 4.61 -10.58
C HIS A 84 -1.89 3.61 -10.01
N TYR A 85 -2.04 3.64 -8.71
CA TYR A 85 -2.90 2.70 -8.00
C TYR A 85 -3.70 3.37 -6.92
N LEU A 86 -4.87 2.80 -6.64
CA LEU A 86 -5.52 3.01 -5.36
C LEU A 86 -4.97 1.91 -4.45
N LEU A 87 -4.40 2.29 -3.33
CA LEU A 87 -3.70 1.34 -2.46
C LEU A 87 -4.24 1.38 -1.05
N ALA A 88 -4.31 0.22 -0.41
CA ALA A 88 -4.63 0.14 1.00
C ALA A 88 -3.63 -0.79 1.66
N PHE A 89 -2.92 -0.26 2.65
CA PHE A 89 -1.98 -1.04 3.44
C PHE A 89 -2.61 -1.30 4.80
N ASN A 90 -2.92 -2.57 5.06
CA ASN A 90 -3.54 -2.97 6.32
C ASN A 90 -2.54 -3.76 7.14
N TYR A 91 -2.28 -3.28 8.35
CA TYR A 91 -1.40 -4.00 9.26
C TYR A 91 -2.12 -5.23 9.77
N ILE A 92 -1.49 -6.39 9.74
CA ILE A 92 -2.15 -7.64 10.09
C ILE A 92 -1.48 -8.43 11.21
N ASP A 93 -0.34 -7.96 11.71
CA ASP A 93 0.36 -8.65 12.77
C ASP A 93 -0.11 -8.16 14.14
N LYS A 94 -0.13 -9.06 15.11
CA LYS A 94 -0.56 -8.72 16.46
C LYS A 94 0.48 -7.94 17.23
N GLU A 95 1.72 -7.98 16.79
CA GLU A 95 2.82 -7.32 17.48
C GLU A 95 3.31 -6.13 16.67
N ARG A 96 3.86 -5.16 17.39
CA ARG A 96 4.42 -3.99 16.74
C ARG A 96 5.80 -4.35 16.18
N GLN A 97 5.92 -4.35 14.88
CA GLN A 97 7.19 -4.63 14.24
C GLN A 97 8.00 -3.34 14.12
N PRO A 98 9.33 -3.43 14.18
CA PRO A 98 10.17 -2.25 14.03
C PRO A 98 10.11 -1.69 12.62
N TYR A 99 10.52 -0.43 12.47
CA TYR A 99 10.48 0.24 11.19
C TYR A 99 11.21 -0.54 10.09
N THR A 100 12.35 -1.16 10.42
CA THR A 100 13.13 -1.89 9.43
C THR A 100 12.32 -3.01 8.78
N VAL A 101 11.50 -3.70 9.58
CA VAL A 101 10.66 -4.78 9.07
C VAL A 101 9.57 -4.20 8.19
N ILE A 102 8.94 -3.11 8.63
CA ILE A 102 7.86 -2.47 7.88
C ILE A 102 8.37 -1.89 6.58
N GLU A 103 9.54 -1.25 6.63
CA GLU A 103 10.14 -0.63 5.45
C GLU A 103 10.50 -1.68 4.41
N LYS A 104 11.04 -2.80 4.86
CA LYS A 104 11.39 -3.89 3.98
C LYS A 104 10.16 -4.46 3.29
N ALA A 105 9.09 -4.63 4.06
CA ALA A 105 7.82 -5.13 3.51
C ALA A 105 7.23 -4.15 2.52
N MET A 106 7.30 -2.86 2.84
CA MET A 106 6.79 -1.83 1.96
C MET A 106 7.54 -1.83 0.63
N ARG A 107 8.86 -1.91 0.69
CA ARG A 107 9.68 -1.93 -0.51
C ARG A 107 9.35 -3.14 -1.37
N LYS A 108 9.17 -4.29 -0.74
CA LYS A 108 8.83 -5.50 -1.44
C LYS A 108 7.46 -5.39 -2.10
N ALA A 109 6.50 -4.80 -1.39
CA ALA A 109 5.16 -4.61 -1.92
C ALA A 109 5.15 -3.69 -3.13
N LEU A 110 5.86 -2.57 -3.04
CA LEU A 110 5.91 -1.62 -4.15
C LEU A 110 6.63 -2.21 -5.34
N ARG A 111 7.66 -2.99 -5.11
CA ARG A 111 8.36 -3.67 -6.19
C ARG A 111 7.43 -4.64 -6.90
N ARG A 112 6.62 -5.36 -6.15
CA ARG A 112 5.67 -6.28 -6.74
C ARG A 112 4.62 -5.55 -7.57
N LEU A 113 4.18 -4.39 -7.09
CA LEU A 113 3.20 -3.60 -7.82
C LEU A 113 3.74 -3.10 -9.15
N THR A 114 5.00 -2.66 -9.17
CA THR A 114 5.61 -2.22 -10.41
C THR A 114 5.80 -3.38 -11.37
N SER A 115 6.18 -4.53 -10.86
CA SER A 115 6.33 -5.72 -11.69
C SER A 115 5.01 -6.19 -12.26
N ALA A 116 3.95 -6.13 -11.46
CA ALA A 116 2.63 -6.55 -11.91
C ALA A 116 2.14 -5.68 -13.06
N ALA A 117 2.34 -4.36 -12.95
CA ALA A 117 1.92 -3.47 -14.00
C ALA A 117 2.68 -3.73 -15.29
N TYR A 118 3.97 -3.94 -15.17
CA TYR A 118 4.80 -4.23 -16.32
C TYR A 118 4.38 -5.53 -16.98
N THR A 119 4.12 -6.55 -16.15
CA THR A 119 3.72 -7.86 -16.65
C THR A 119 2.36 -7.83 -17.33
N THR A 120 1.44 -7.05 -16.78
CA THR A 120 0.12 -6.94 -17.34
C THR A 120 0.16 -6.40 -18.75
N GLU A 121 1.04 -5.44 -18.96
CA GLU A 121 1.21 -4.87 -20.26
C GLU A 121 1.76 -5.87 -21.25
N ALA A 122 2.74 -6.66 -20.81
CA ALA A 122 3.41 -7.60 -21.66
C ALA A 122 2.59 -8.86 -21.89
N LYS A 123 1.92 -9.33 -20.84
CA LYS A 123 1.20 -10.58 -20.90
C LYS A 123 0.11 -10.64 -19.89
N ALA A 124 -1.06 -10.32 -20.30
CA ALA A 124 -2.18 -10.31 -19.41
C ALA A 124 -2.50 -11.69 -18.84
N ASP A 125 -2.21 -12.71 -19.59
CA ASP A 125 -2.59 -14.05 -19.17
C ASP A 125 -1.73 -14.60 -18.06
N ASN A 126 -0.59 -14.03 -17.83
CA ASN A 126 0.29 -14.54 -16.80
C ASN A 126 -0.27 -14.42 -15.41
N GLU A 127 -1.17 -13.52 -15.23
CA GLU A 127 -1.70 -13.31 -13.90
C GLU A 127 -2.45 -14.50 -13.40
N ASN A 128 -2.89 -15.35 -14.27
CA ASN A 128 -3.61 -16.53 -13.87
C ASN A 128 -2.76 -17.56 -13.19
N GLN A 129 -1.47 -17.41 -13.29
CA GLN A 129 -0.57 -18.37 -12.72
C GLN A 129 -0.17 -18.05 -11.31
N VAL A 130 -0.63 -16.99 -10.82
CA VAL A 130 -0.24 -16.53 -9.49
C VAL A 130 -1.00 -17.26 -8.42
#